data_71d7fc07797c80649a2edf0153edcead
#
_entry.id   71d7fc07797c80649a2edf0153edcead
#
_cell.length_a   1.000
_cell.length_b   1.000
_cell.length_c   1.000
_cell.angle_alpha   90.00
_cell.angle_beta   90.00
_cell.angle_gamma   90.00
#
_symmetry.space_group_name_H-M   'P 1'
#
loop_
_entity.id
_entity.type
_entity.pdbx_description
1 polymer ?
#
loop_
_entity_poly.entity_id
_entity_poly.type
_entity_poly.pdbx_seq_one_letter_code
_entity_poly.pdbx_strand_id
1 'polypeptide(L)'
;MRGLAIGVIAPKSAPPGLVSSIGLVMFLYGIGIQYGRQFFAGLKGPGLKWNLLAIAGVLGALAIALLLGAASGVSPAYAIGLFAGSLTSTPALQAALDAAGTRDPAIGYSVAYPFGVIGPILCIFAFSLVFKPRAAPAPAPLQPLEVTLGETGNATVAELIA
;
A
#
# COMPACT_ATOMS: atom_id res chain seq x y z
N MET A 1 17.56 6.58 0.40
CA MET A 1 18.70 7.51 0.30
C MET A 1 19.69 7.17 -0.82
N ARG A 2 20.05 5.89 -1.06
CA ARG A 2 21.00 5.52 -2.14
C ARG A 2 20.51 5.93 -3.54
N GLY A 3 19.23 5.79 -3.86
CA GLY A 3 18.68 6.19 -5.16
C GLY A 3 18.75 7.70 -5.43
N LEU A 4 18.54 8.53 -4.41
CA LEU A 4 18.66 9.98 -4.53
C LEU A 4 20.12 10.38 -4.84
N ALA A 5 21.09 9.78 -4.15
CA ALA A 5 22.51 10.02 -4.39
C ALA A 5 22.93 9.63 -5.83
N ILE A 6 22.46 8.47 -6.31
CA ILE A 6 22.71 8.04 -7.69
C ILE A 6 22.08 9.01 -8.69
N GLY A 7 20.84 9.48 -8.45
CA GLY A 7 20.17 10.43 -9.33
C GLY A 7 20.89 11.78 -9.44
N VAL A 8 21.58 12.22 -8.37
CA VAL A 8 22.38 13.45 -8.36
C VAL A 8 23.73 13.23 -9.07
N ILE A 9 24.41 12.09 -8.81
CA ILE A 9 25.75 11.80 -9.34
C ILE A 9 25.69 11.36 -10.81
N ALA A 10 24.66 10.61 -11.18
CA ALA A 10 24.51 10.03 -12.51
C ALA A 10 23.07 10.16 -13.03
N PRO A 11 22.62 11.37 -13.43
CA PRO A 11 21.22 11.63 -13.87
C PRO A 11 20.78 10.76 -15.05
N LYS A 12 21.71 10.25 -15.84
CA LYS A 12 21.44 9.39 -17.02
C LYS A 12 21.39 7.89 -16.69
N SER A 13 21.57 7.50 -15.42
CA SER A 13 21.56 6.09 -14.99
C SER A 13 20.15 5.53 -14.70
N ALA A 14 19.10 6.28 -15.06
CA ALA A 14 17.72 5.79 -14.93
C ALA A 14 17.54 4.52 -15.79
N PRO A 15 16.99 3.43 -15.22
CA PRO A 15 16.74 2.21 -15.97
C PRO A 15 15.72 2.47 -17.09
N PRO A 16 15.78 1.70 -18.20
CA PRO A 16 14.79 1.80 -19.25
C PRO A 16 13.36 1.60 -18.70
N GLY A 17 12.37 2.31 -19.27
CA GLY A 17 10.97 2.25 -18.83
C GLY A 17 10.41 0.82 -18.78
N LEU A 18 10.85 -0.06 -19.70
CA LEU A 18 10.47 -1.48 -19.72
C LEU A 18 10.81 -2.19 -18.40
N VAL A 19 11.98 -1.93 -17.81
CA VAL A 19 12.41 -2.54 -16.54
C VAL A 19 11.49 -2.09 -15.40
N SER A 20 11.09 -0.81 -15.39
CA SER A 20 10.14 -0.27 -14.42
C SER A 20 8.77 -0.93 -14.55
N SER A 21 8.27 -1.08 -15.79
CA SER A 21 6.96 -1.72 -16.04
C SER A 21 6.95 -3.19 -15.65
N ILE A 22 8.00 -3.94 -15.97
CA ILE A 22 8.12 -5.36 -15.54
C ILE A 22 8.15 -5.44 -14.02
N GLY A 23 8.94 -4.60 -13.34
CA GLY A 23 9.00 -4.56 -11.89
C GLY A 23 7.63 -4.27 -11.24
N LEU A 24 6.87 -3.34 -11.81
CA LEU A 24 5.53 -3.02 -11.35
C LEU A 24 4.56 -4.19 -11.54
N VAL A 25 4.57 -4.83 -12.71
CA VAL A 25 3.72 -6.00 -12.98
C VAL A 25 4.04 -7.15 -12.03
N MET A 26 5.31 -7.46 -11.80
CA MET A 26 5.73 -8.50 -10.85
C MET A 26 5.30 -8.17 -9.41
N PHE A 27 5.42 -6.92 -9.01
CA PHE A 27 4.98 -6.45 -7.70
C PHE A 27 3.46 -6.62 -7.53
N LEU A 28 2.66 -6.17 -8.49
CA LEU A 28 1.20 -6.31 -8.45
C LEU A 28 0.76 -7.77 -8.50
N TYR A 29 1.43 -8.59 -9.30
CA TYR A 29 1.17 -10.03 -9.37
C TYR A 29 1.44 -10.72 -8.03
N GLY A 30 2.55 -10.39 -7.37
CA GLY A 30 2.88 -10.93 -6.04
C GLY A 30 1.81 -10.58 -5.00
N ILE A 31 1.35 -9.33 -4.96
CA ILE A 31 0.24 -8.90 -4.08
C ILE A 31 -1.06 -9.63 -4.45
N GLY A 32 -1.35 -9.77 -5.74
CA GLY A 32 -2.55 -10.46 -6.23
C GLY A 32 -2.61 -11.91 -5.78
N ILE A 33 -1.51 -12.66 -5.86
CA ILE A 33 -1.43 -14.05 -5.36
C ILE A 33 -1.60 -14.10 -3.85
N GLN A 34 -0.91 -13.22 -3.13
CA GLN A 34 -0.89 -13.26 -1.66
C GLN A 34 -2.25 -12.90 -1.05
N TYR A 35 -2.94 -11.90 -1.59
CA TYR A 35 -4.16 -11.35 -0.98
C TYR A 35 -5.43 -11.51 -1.81
N GLY A 36 -5.32 -11.96 -3.06
CA GLY A 36 -6.45 -12.03 -4.00
C GLY A 36 -7.63 -12.85 -3.47
N ARG A 37 -7.37 -14.04 -2.90
CA ARG A 37 -8.41 -14.87 -2.31
C ARG A 37 -9.16 -14.16 -1.17
N GLN A 38 -8.42 -13.47 -0.30
CA GLN A 38 -9.00 -12.73 0.84
C GLN A 38 -9.79 -11.52 0.37
N PHE A 39 -9.30 -10.82 -0.66
CA PHE A 39 -9.98 -9.70 -1.27
C PHE A 39 -11.34 -10.12 -1.83
N PHE A 40 -11.40 -11.17 -2.66
CA PHE A 40 -12.67 -11.65 -3.22
C PHE A 40 -13.62 -12.22 -2.16
N ALA A 41 -13.10 -12.87 -1.12
CA ALA A 41 -13.91 -13.30 0.02
C ALA A 41 -14.49 -12.10 0.79
N GLY A 42 -13.72 -11.01 0.93
CA GLY A 42 -14.14 -9.78 1.58
C GLY A 42 -15.15 -8.94 0.80
N LEU A 43 -15.33 -9.19 -0.51
CA LEU A 43 -16.37 -8.53 -1.31
C LEU A 43 -17.79 -9.02 -1.02
N LYS A 44 -17.91 -10.14 -0.29
CA LYS A 44 -19.20 -10.74 0.10
C LYS A 44 -19.37 -10.65 1.62
N GLY A 45 -20.62 -10.51 2.07
CA GLY A 45 -20.94 -10.50 3.50
C GLY A 45 -20.45 -9.26 4.27
N PRO A 46 -19.97 -9.41 5.52
CA PRO A 46 -19.59 -8.28 6.40
C PRO A 46 -18.45 -7.42 5.84
N GLY A 47 -17.58 -7.98 5.00
CA GLY A 47 -16.47 -7.27 4.38
C GLY A 47 -16.89 -6.22 3.36
N LEU A 48 -18.05 -6.39 2.71
CA LEU A 48 -18.55 -5.45 1.69
C LEU A 48 -18.67 -4.03 2.23
N LYS A 49 -19.19 -3.87 3.46
CA LYS A 49 -19.33 -2.56 4.10
C LYS A 49 -17.99 -1.83 4.20
N TRP A 50 -16.95 -2.52 4.61
CA TRP A 50 -15.61 -1.95 4.75
C TRP A 50 -14.96 -1.62 3.41
N ASN A 51 -15.18 -2.48 2.39
CA ASN A 51 -14.72 -2.21 1.04
C ASN A 51 -15.41 -0.98 0.42
N LEU A 52 -16.73 -0.85 0.59
CA LEU A 52 -17.47 0.34 0.13
C LEU A 52 -17.00 1.61 0.83
N LEU A 53 -16.75 1.55 2.15
CA LEU A 53 -16.22 2.68 2.90
C LEU A 53 -14.82 3.08 2.41
N ALA A 54 -13.95 2.10 2.14
CA ALA A 54 -12.62 2.35 1.60
C ALA A 54 -12.69 3.00 0.20
N ILE A 55 -13.55 2.50 -0.68
CA ILE A 55 -13.77 3.09 -2.02
C ILE A 55 -14.27 4.53 -1.89
N ALA A 56 -15.28 4.76 -1.06
CA ALA A 56 -15.82 6.10 -0.83
C ALA A 56 -14.75 7.06 -0.28
N GLY A 57 -13.91 6.59 0.65
CA GLY A 57 -12.79 7.36 1.19
C GLY A 57 -11.75 7.75 0.14
N VAL A 58 -11.34 6.78 -0.70
CA VAL A 58 -10.38 7.01 -1.77
C VAL A 58 -10.94 7.97 -2.84
N LEU A 59 -12.18 7.78 -3.28
CA LEU A 59 -12.82 8.65 -4.25
C LEU A 59 -13.06 10.06 -3.68
N GLY A 60 -13.46 10.16 -2.42
CA GLY A 60 -13.61 11.44 -1.74
C GLY A 60 -12.28 12.20 -1.63
N ALA A 61 -11.20 11.51 -1.26
CA ALA A 61 -9.87 12.11 -1.20
C ALA A 61 -9.38 12.56 -2.59
N LEU A 62 -9.64 11.78 -3.64
CA LEU A 62 -9.34 12.18 -5.02
C LEU A 62 -10.11 13.45 -5.43
N ALA A 63 -11.41 13.48 -5.16
CA ALA A 63 -12.24 14.65 -5.46
C ALA A 63 -11.73 15.91 -4.74
N ILE A 64 -11.39 15.80 -3.46
CA ILE A 64 -10.81 16.90 -2.68
C ILE A 64 -9.47 17.35 -3.28
N ALA A 65 -8.59 16.42 -3.64
CA ALA A 65 -7.30 16.74 -4.24
C ALA A 65 -7.45 17.51 -5.56
N LEU A 66 -8.38 17.09 -6.42
CA LEU A 66 -8.65 17.76 -7.69
C LEU A 66 -9.30 19.13 -7.50
N LEU A 67 -10.26 19.26 -6.58
CA LEU A 67 -10.92 20.53 -6.28
C LEU A 67 -9.94 21.55 -5.69
N LEU A 68 -9.13 21.15 -4.72
CA LEU A 68 -8.11 22.01 -4.12
C LEU A 68 -7.02 22.35 -5.14
N GLY A 69 -6.61 21.39 -5.98
CA GLY A 69 -5.68 21.65 -7.07
C GLY A 69 -6.20 22.69 -8.04
N ALA A 70 -7.45 22.56 -8.47
CA ALA A 70 -8.10 23.53 -9.35
C ALA A 70 -8.22 24.92 -8.71
N ALA A 71 -8.62 24.98 -7.43
CA ALA A 71 -8.73 26.24 -6.67
C ALA A 71 -7.37 26.91 -6.48
N SER A 72 -6.28 26.15 -6.41
CA SER A 72 -4.91 26.64 -6.25
C SER A 72 -4.19 26.91 -7.58
N GLY A 73 -4.85 26.72 -8.72
CA GLY A 73 -4.25 26.89 -10.04
C GLY A 73 -3.20 25.83 -10.40
N VAL A 74 -3.22 24.67 -9.74
CA VAL A 74 -2.29 23.58 -9.95
C VAL A 74 -2.82 22.68 -11.07
N SER A 75 -1.92 22.16 -11.93
CA SER A 75 -2.32 21.27 -13.01
C SER A 75 -2.96 19.98 -12.48
N PRO A 76 -3.98 19.41 -13.16
CA PRO A 76 -4.59 18.15 -12.74
C PRO A 76 -3.57 17.01 -12.61
N ALA A 77 -2.58 16.95 -13.49
CA ALA A 77 -1.52 15.96 -13.47
C ALA A 77 -0.69 16.05 -12.16
N TYR A 78 -0.36 17.27 -11.73
CA TYR A 78 0.33 17.47 -10.47
C TYR A 78 -0.56 17.12 -9.26
N ALA A 79 -1.84 17.51 -9.29
CA ALA A 79 -2.79 17.19 -8.22
C ALA A 79 -2.99 15.68 -8.04
N ILE A 80 -3.06 14.93 -9.16
CA ILE A 80 -3.11 13.45 -9.12
C ILE A 80 -1.80 12.89 -8.53
N GLY A 81 -0.67 13.50 -8.84
CA GLY A 81 0.62 13.15 -8.23
C GLY A 81 0.62 13.36 -6.72
N LEU A 82 0.12 14.50 -6.23
CA LEU A 82 -0.05 14.77 -4.80
C LEU A 82 -0.93 13.70 -4.13
N PHE A 83 -2.05 13.38 -4.77
CA PHE A 83 -2.96 12.33 -4.29
C PHE A 83 -2.27 10.96 -4.21
N ALA A 84 -1.62 10.52 -5.28
CA ALA A 84 -0.90 9.25 -5.31
C ALA A 84 0.23 9.20 -4.27
N GLY A 85 0.93 10.32 -4.05
CA GLY A 85 1.98 10.47 -3.05
C GLY A 85 1.46 10.40 -1.62
N SER A 86 0.33 11.07 -1.33
CA SER A 86 -0.30 11.02 0.00
C SER A 86 -0.79 9.62 0.38
N LEU A 87 -1.16 8.80 -0.61
CA LEU A 87 -1.52 7.40 -0.42
C LEU A 87 -0.31 6.45 -0.52
N THR A 88 0.90 6.97 -0.76
CA THR A 88 2.13 6.18 -0.98
C THR A 88 1.97 5.12 -2.08
N SER A 89 1.10 5.38 -3.07
CA SER A 89 0.72 4.43 -4.10
C SER A 89 1.58 4.56 -5.35
N THR A 90 2.65 3.78 -5.44
CA THR A 90 3.50 3.71 -6.64
C THR A 90 2.73 3.26 -7.90
N PRO A 91 1.78 2.30 -7.85
CA PRO A 91 0.96 1.97 -9.01
C PRO A 91 0.11 3.14 -9.52
N ALA A 92 -0.46 3.93 -8.62
CA ALA A 92 -1.23 5.12 -9.00
C ALA A 92 -0.34 6.19 -9.65
N LEU A 93 0.89 6.36 -9.14
CA LEU A 93 1.88 7.24 -9.78
C LEU A 93 2.19 6.81 -11.20
N GLN A 94 2.45 5.51 -11.42
CA GLN A 94 2.78 5.01 -12.76
C GLN A 94 1.62 5.22 -13.72
N ALA A 95 0.40 4.91 -13.33
CA ALA A 95 -0.79 5.16 -14.14
C ALA A 95 -0.96 6.66 -14.46
N ALA A 96 -0.68 7.53 -13.49
CA ALA A 96 -0.75 8.98 -13.70
C ALA A 96 0.32 9.49 -14.67
N LEU A 97 1.55 8.96 -14.60
CA LEU A 97 2.64 9.30 -15.54
C LEU A 97 2.30 8.87 -16.97
N ASP A 98 1.81 7.65 -17.13
CA ASP A 98 1.44 7.09 -18.43
C ASP A 98 0.27 7.87 -19.07
N ALA A 99 -0.72 8.28 -18.26
CA ALA A 99 -1.87 9.04 -18.74
C ALA A 99 -1.55 10.51 -19.02
N ALA A 100 -0.68 11.13 -18.22
CA ALA A 100 -0.35 12.56 -18.36
C ALA A 100 0.69 12.83 -19.45
N GLY A 101 1.57 11.86 -19.75
CA GLY A 101 2.69 12.04 -20.67
C GLY A 101 3.73 13.10 -20.23
N THR A 102 3.63 13.57 -18.98
CA THR A 102 4.50 14.60 -18.37
C THR A 102 5.10 14.08 -17.06
N ARG A 103 6.06 14.82 -16.49
CA ARG A 103 6.66 14.50 -15.20
C ARG A 103 5.94 15.12 -14.00
N ASP A 104 4.91 15.90 -14.22
CA ASP A 104 4.16 16.59 -13.16
C ASP A 104 3.64 15.67 -12.06
N PRO A 105 3.10 14.46 -12.39
CA PRO A 105 2.69 13.52 -11.35
C PRO A 105 3.84 13.08 -10.44
N ALA A 106 5.06 12.89 -10.98
CA ALA A 106 6.21 12.50 -10.18
C ALA A 106 6.65 13.61 -9.22
N ILE A 107 6.54 14.86 -9.64
CA ILE A 107 6.86 16.02 -8.80
C ILE A 107 5.84 16.11 -7.66
N GLY A 108 4.55 16.07 -7.96
CA GLY A 108 3.48 16.07 -6.95
C GLY A 108 3.61 14.90 -5.96
N TYR A 109 3.88 13.71 -6.47
CA TYR A 109 4.12 12.52 -5.66
C TYR A 109 5.28 12.71 -4.67
N SER A 110 6.41 13.21 -5.16
CA SER A 110 7.61 13.41 -4.33
C SER A 110 7.38 14.40 -3.19
N VAL A 111 6.55 15.42 -3.41
CA VAL A 111 6.18 16.40 -2.39
C VAL A 111 5.26 15.80 -1.34
N ALA A 112 4.23 15.03 -1.76
CA ALA A 112 3.22 14.51 -0.85
C ALA A 112 3.64 13.22 -0.13
N TYR A 113 4.54 12.44 -0.70
CA TYR A 113 4.95 11.14 -0.16
C TYR A 113 5.41 11.15 1.31
N PRO A 114 6.30 12.09 1.75
CA PRO A 114 6.69 12.17 3.14
C PRO A 114 5.51 12.37 4.10
N PHE A 115 4.52 13.17 3.68
CA PHE A 115 3.31 13.40 4.46
C PHE A 115 2.41 12.16 4.49
N GLY A 116 2.34 11.41 3.39
CA GLY A 116 1.63 10.14 3.30
C GLY A 116 2.20 9.05 4.23
N VAL A 117 3.49 9.11 4.54
CA VAL A 117 4.14 8.20 5.51
C VAL A 117 3.98 8.70 6.94
N ILE A 118 4.35 9.94 7.19
CA ILE A 118 4.38 10.51 8.54
C ILE A 118 2.98 10.77 9.08
N GLY A 119 2.05 11.22 8.24
CA GLY A 119 0.68 11.56 8.63
C GLY A 119 -0.06 10.44 9.37
N PRO A 120 -0.21 9.25 8.79
CA PRO A 120 -0.85 8.12 9.45
C PRO A 120 -0.16 7.70 10.75
N ILE A 121 1.17 7.75 10.81
CA ILE A 121 1.93 7.45 12.03
C ILE A 121 1.57 8.43 13.14
N LEU A 122 1.59 9.73 12.83
CA LEU A 122 1.21 10.76 13.80
C LEU A 122 -0.26 10.65 14.21
N CYS A 123 -1.17 10.34 13.26
CA CYS A 123 -2.57 10.13 13.56
C CYS A 123 -2.78 8.94 14.52
N ILE A 124 -2.14 7.80 14.28
CA ILE A 124 -2.21 6.63 15.16
C ILE A 124 -1.63 6.96 16.52
N PHE A 125 -0.49 7.66 16.56
CA PHE A 125 0.12 8.09 17.81
C PHE A 125 -0.81 9.02 18.60
N ALA A 126 -1.34 10.06 17.98
CA ALA A 126 -2.28 10.98 18.61
C ALA A 126 -3.56 10.25 19.10
N PHE A 127 -4.09 9.34 18.27
CA PHE A 127 -5.22 8.50 18.63
C PHE A 127 -4.92 7.64 19.87
N SER A 128 -3.74 7.04 19.92
CA SER A 128 -3.33 6.21 21.07
C SER A 128 -3.20 7.02 22.38
N LEU A 129 -2.78 8.28 22.28
CA LEU A 129 -2.71 9.17 23.44
C LEU A 129 -4.09 9.58 23.96
N VAL A 130 -5.03 9.85 23.05
CA VAL A 130 -6.39 10.34 23.41
C VAL A 130 -7.26 9.19 23.88
N PHE A 131 -7.31 8.08 23.14
CA PHE A 131 -8.25 6.99 23.41
C PHE A 131 -7.67 5.89 24.30
N LYS A 132 -6.34 5.87 24.51
CA LYS A 132 -5.65 4.88 25.36
C LYS A 132 -6.19 3.45 25.14
N PRO A 133 -6.20 2.92 23.92
CA PRO A 133 -6.76 1.62 23.61
C PRO A 133 -6.05 0.57 24.47
N ARG A 134 -6.82 -0.28 25.16
CA ARG A 134 -6.25 -1.42 25.87
C ARG A 134 -5.71 -2.39 24.85
N ALA A 135 -4.43 -2.73 24.98
CA ALA A 135 -3.85 -3.78 24.17
C ALA A 135 -4.63 -5.09 24.42
N ALA A 136 -5.01 -5.78 23.37
CA ALA A 136 -5.51 -7.13 23.49
C ALA A 136 -4.44 -7.99 24.20
N PRO A 137 -4.84 -8.96 25.01
CA PRO A 137 -3.89 -9.90 25.61
C PRO A 137 -2.99 -10.46 24.51
N ALA A 138 -1.69 -10.47 24.74
CA ALA A 138 -0.77 -11.07 23.79
C ALA A 138 -1.23 -12.50 23.49
N PRO A 139 -1.27 -12.93 22.21
CA PRO A 139 -1.56 -14.32 21.91
C PRO A 139 -0.57 -15.19 22.68
N ALA A 140 -1.08 -16.33 23.21
CA ALA A 140 -0.24 -17.28 23.92
C ALA A 140 1.03 -17.57 23.10
N PRO A 141 2.21 -17.58 23.74
CA PRO A 141 3.44 -17.88 23.03
C PRO A 141 3.29 -19.21 22.31
N LEU A 142 3.67 -19.23 21.02
CA LEU A 142 3.69 -20.48 20.24
C LEU A 142 4.60 -21.47 20.99
N GLN A 143 4.02 -22.57 21.48
CA GLN A 143 4.80 -23.65 22.06
C GLN A 143 5.29 -24.51 20.92
N PRO A 144 6.60 -24.81 20.83
CA PRO A 144 7.09 -25.78 19.88
C PRO A 144 6.48 -27.16 20.23
N LEU A 145 5.68 -27.69 19.33
CA LEU A 145 5.16 -29.05 19.45
C LEU A 145 6.22 -29.99 18.86
N GLU A 146 6.92 -30.70 19.70
CA GLU A 146 7.85 -31.75 19.28
C GLU A 146 7.05 -33.03 18.99
N VAL A 147 6.80 -33.31 17.73
CA VAL A 147 6.09 -34.49 17.28
C VAL A 147 7.11 -35.53 16.85
N THR A 148 7.31 -36.57 17.64
CA THR A 148 8.05 -37.76 17.22
C THR A 148 7.14 -38.62 16.36
N LEU A 149 7.43 -38.70 15.06
CA LEU A 149 6.76 -39.63 14.15
C LEU A 149 7.28 -41.07 14.45
N GLY A 150 6.45 -41.89 15.06
CA GLY A 150 6.72 -43.30 15.17
C GLY A 150 6.63 -43.99 13.80
N GLU A 151 7.42 -45.04 13.58
CA GLU A 151 7.55 -45.76 12.30
C GLU A 151 6.25 -46.36 11.72
N THR A 152 5.13 -46.28 12.42
CA THR A 152 3.85 -46.92 12.04
C THR A 152 2.69 -45.96 11.77
N GLY A 153 2.90 -44.65 11.70
CA GLY A 153 1.80 -43.73 11.62
C GLY A 153 1.67 -43.04 10.26
N ASN A 154 0.68 -43.43 9.47
CA ASN A 154 0.15 -42.59 8.38
C ASN A 154 -0.71 -41.41 8.88
N ALA A 155 -0.45 -40.91 10.09
CA ALA A 155 -1.20 -39.80 10.65
C ALA A 155 -0.88 -38.54 9.86
N THR A 156 -1.92 -37.90 9.34
CA THR A 156 -1.81 -36.56 8.69
C THR A 156 -1.64 -35.48 9.74
N VAL A 157 -1.01 -34.37 9.36
CA VAL A 157 -0.84 -33.20 10.24
C VAL A 157 -2.18 -32.72 10.80
N ALA A 158 -3.29 -32.92 10.06
CA ALA A 158 -4.64 -32.57 10.51
C ALA A 158 -5.13 -33.44 11.70
N GLU A 159 -4.73 -34.71 11.78
CA GLU A 159 -5.08 -35.63 12.87
C GLU A 159 -4.22 -35.41 14.13
N LEU A 160 -3.08 -34.73 13.97
CA LEU A 160 -2.19 -34.39 15.10
C LEU A 160 -2.59 -33.07 15.78
N ILE A 161 -3.47 -32.26 15.15
CA ILE A 161 -3.91 -30.94 15.65
C ILE A 161 -5.34 -31.01 16.22
N ALA A 162 -6.07 -32.13 16.04
CA ALA A 162 -7.40 -32.36 16.61
C ALA A 162 -7.32 -32.83 18.05
#